data_d34870fd1209a75adc236221f2e5769b
#
_entry.id   d34870fd1209a75adc236221f2e5769b
#
_cell.length_a   1.000
_cell.length_b   1.000
_cell.length_c   1.000
_cell.angle_alpha   90.00
_cell.angle_beta   90.00
_cell.angle_gamma   90.00
#
_symmetry.space_group_name_H-M   'P 1'
#
loop_
_entity.id
_entity.type
_entity.pdbx_description
1 polymer ?
#
loop_
_entity_poly.entity_id
_entity_poly.type
_entity_poly.pdbx_seq_one_letter_code
_entity_poly.pdbx_strand_id
1 'polypeptide(L)'
;EIMPSLVGSEMCIRDRMKQAKKKLADTEPFFYAMQAEIARILRHVPDMHSQFFDGRESIPAEERKIGYIVVTADKGLAGAYNHNVIKATEELLKKPGKHKLFVLGEAGRQYFAKREGIEMDTQFRYTVQNPTLHRSRVISSEMVEQFRNGDLDEIHIIYTRMINAMTAETEEQKLLPMKKTTFLPEDMPALVGTGLYQEDMVFWPSTHSVMANIVPNYINGIVYGCLVEAYCSEHNARMQAMQNATDSATDMLNELNITYNRVRQADITQELTEIIGGANAQKRK
;
A
#
# COMPACT_ATOMS: atom_id res chain seq x y z
N GLU A 1 -17.10 -18.89 22.59
CA GLU A 1 -15.67 -19.32 22.35
C GLU A 1 -14.98 -18.61 21.17
N ILE A 2 -15.71 -17.87 20.30
CA ILE A 2 -15.14 -17.16 19.14
C ILE A 2 -14.47 -15.83 19.55
N MET A 3 -15.01 -15.13 20.56
CA MET A 3 -14.48 -13.82 21.00
C MET A 3 -13.04 -13.81 21.52
N PRO A 4 -12.55 -14.78 22.34
CA PRO A 4 -11.16 -14.75 22.81
C PRO A 4 -10.14 -14.93 21.68
N SER A 5 -10.49 -15.68 20.63
CA SER A 5 -9.63 -15.92 19.46
C SER A 5 -9.46 -14.66 18.61
N LEU A 6 -10.51 -13.85 18.45
CA LEU A 6 -10.47 -12.58 17.70
C LEU A 6 -9.64 -11.52 18.42
N VAL A 7 -9.83 -11.35 19.72
CA VAL A 7 -9.05 -10.41 20.55
C VAL A 7 -7.56 -10.74 20.51
N GLY A 8 -7.20 -12.02 20.58
CA GLY A 8 -5.81 -12.47 20.44
C GLY A 8 -5.22 -12.18 19.05
N SER A 9 -6.03 -12.33 18.00
CA SER A 9 -5.63 -12.04 16.62
C SER A 9 -5.42 -10.54 16.39
N GLU A 10 -6.31 -9.69 16.91
CA GLU A 10 -6.18 -8.23 16.81
C GLU A 10 -4.92 -7.70 17.50
N MET A 11 -4.65 -8.19 18.71
CA MET A 11 -3.44 -7.80 19.45
C MET A 11 -2.18 -8.20 18.70
N CYS A 12 -2.15 -9.40 18.13
CA CYS A 12 -1.02 -9.87 17.31
C CYS A 12 -0.84 -9.02 16.04
N ILE A 13 -1.92 -8.64 15.36
CA ILE A 13 -1.87 -7.78 14.17
C ILE A 13 -1.34 -6.40 14.55
N ARG A 14 -1.84 -5.80 15.62
CA ARG A 14 -1.43 -4.47 16.12
C ARG A 14 0.05 -4.45 16.48
N ASP A 15 0.54 -5.50 17.13
CA ASP A 15 1.97 -5.62 17.48
C ASP A 15 2.85 -5.73 16.23
N ARG A 16 2.44 -6.50 15.22
CA ARG A 16 3.17 -6.61 13.95
C ARG A 16 3.23 -5.27 13.22
N MET A 17 2.13 -4.53 13.18
CA MET A 17 2.09 -3.18 12.59
C MET A 17 3.04 -2.22 13.33
N LYS A 18 3.02 -2.25 14.67
CA LYS A 18 3.90 -1.44 15.52
C LYS A 18 5.37 -1.77 15.27
N GLN A 19 5.71 -3.05 15.16
CA GLN A 19 7.08 -3.49 14.84
C GLN A 19 7.52 -3.06 13.44
N ALA A 20 6.63 -3.15 12.43
CA ALA A 20 6.93 -2.71 11.07
C ALA A 20 7.18 -1.20 11.02
N LYS A 21 6.32 -0.38 11.66
CA LYS A 21 6.50 1.07 11.76
C LYS A 21 7.78 1.44 12.53
N LYS A 22 8.11 0.72 13.60
CA LYS A 22 9.35 0.94 14.32
C LYS A 22 10.58 0.69 13.43
N LYS A 23 10.61 -0.43 12.71
CA LYS A 23 11.70 -0.73 11.77
C LYS A 23 11.84 0.33 10.68
N LEU A 24 10.74 0.88 10.19
CA LEU A 24 10.77 1.99 9.24
C LEU A 24 11.39 3.23 9.89
N ALA A 25 10.89 3.63 11.05
CA ALA A 25 11.41 4.79 11.79
C ALA A 25 12.91 4.67 12.13
N ASP A 26 13.38 3.45 12.44
CA ASP A 26 14.81 3.18 12.70
C ASP A 26 15.68 3.35 11.43
N THR A 27 15.09 3.23 10.23
CA THR A 27 15.81 3.35 8.94
C THR A 27 15.60 4.71 8.25
N GLU A 28 14.56 5.47 8.59
CA GLU A 28 14.27 6.79 8.01
C GLU A 28 15.45 7.77 8.06
N PRO A 29 16.20 7.92 9.15
CA PRO A 29 17.33 8.85 9.20
C PRO A 29 18.37 8.59 8.11
N PHE A 30 18.60 7.32 7.76
CA PHE A 30 19.51 6.94 6.68
C PHE A 30 18.99 7.39 5.31
N PHE A 31 17.69 7.29 5.06
CA PHE A 31 17.09 7.73 3.81
C PHE A 31 17.05 9.25 3.69
N TYR A 32 16.78 9.96 4.78
CA TYR A 32 16.90 11.42 4.80
C TYR A 32 18.34 11.89 4.56
N ALA A 33 19.33 11.19 5.12
CA ALA A 33 20.73 11.49 4.83
C ALA A 33 21.06 11.32 3.34
N MET A 34 20.59 10.25 2.69
CA MET A 34 20.77 10.06 1.25
C MET A 34 20.06 11.15 0.43
N GLN A 35 18.85 11.54 0.81
CA GLN A 35 18.14 12.64 0.17
C GLN A 35 18.93 13.96 0.28
N ALA A 36 19.46 14.25 1.46
CA ALA A 36 20.28 15.43 1.70
C ALA A 36 21.56 15.41 0.86
N GLU A 37 22.22 14.24 0.73
CA GLU A 37 23.41 14.10 -0.11
C GLU A 37 23.09 14.26 -1.61
N ILE A 38 21.98 13.72 -2.09
CA ILE A 38 21.51 13.94 -3.47
C ILE A 38 21.29 15.45 -3.70
N ALA A 39 20.59 16.11 -2.78
CA ALA A 39 20.37 17.55 -2.85
C ALA A 39 21.66 18.35 -2.83
N ARG A 40 22.65 17.93 -2.03
CA ARG A 40 23.98 18.56 -1.94
C ARG A 40 24.75 18.39 -3.23
N ILE A 41 24.77 17.20 -3.82
CA ILE A 41 25.42 16.93 -5.12
C ILE A 41 24.78 17.79 -6.21
N LEU A 42 23.44 17.84 -6.30
CA LEU A 42 22.73 18.62 -7.31
C LEU A 42 22.99 20.14 -7.20
N ARG A 43 23.23 20.65 -5.99
CA ARG A 43 23.61 22.06 -5.77
C ARG A 43 25.03 22.37 -6.27
N HIS A 44 25.98 21.45 -6.06
CA HIS A 44 27.37 21.66 -6.47
C HIS A 44 27.59 21.40 -7.97
N VAL A 45 26.78 20.53 -8.57
CA VAL A 45 26.86 20.15 -9.99
C VAL A 45 25.46 20.23 -10.62
N PRO A 46 24.91 21.45 -10.84
CA PRO A 46 23.53 21.62 -11.33
C PRO A 46 23.34 21.05 -12.74
N ASP A 47 24.37 21.12 -13.59
CA ASP A 47 24.36 20.63 -14.97
C ASP A 47 24.62 19.12 -15.09
N MET A 48 24.62 18.40 -13.96
CA MET A 48 24.86 16.98 -13.99
C MET A 48 23.79 16.24 -14.79
N HIS A 49 24.24 15.54 -15.84
CA HIS A 49 23.40 14.63 -16.60
C HIS A 49 23.41 13.26 -15.92
N SER A 50 22.24 12.83 -15.44
CA SER A 50 22.03 11.49 -14.90
C SER A 50 20.73 10.94 -15.44
N GLN A 51 20.76 9.69 -15.90
CA GLN A 51 19.59 8.99 -16.43
C GLN A 51 18.41 8.96 -15.44
N PHE A 52 18.67 9.05 -14.13
CA PHE A 52 17.63 9.04 -13.10
C PHE A 52 16.81 10.33 -13.02
N PHE A 53 17.32 11.42 -13.61
CA PHE A 53 16.64 12.73 -13.68
C PHE A 53 16.23 13.09 -15.10
N ASP A 54 16.52 12.23 -16.08
CA ASP A 54 16.12 12.43 -17.46
C ASP A 54 14.65 12.06 -17.62
N GLY A 55 13.80 13.08 -17.80
CA GLY A 55 12.35 12.93 -18.00
C GLY A 55 11.98 12.28 -19.33
N ARG A 56 12.96 12.00 -20.22
CA ARG A 56 12.71 11.45 -21.56
C ARG A 56 11.59 12.18 -22.29
N GLU A 57 11.58 13.52 -22.17
CA GLU A 57 10.50 14.39 -22.69
C GLU A 57 10.36 14.32 -24.21
N SER A 58 11.42 13.86 -24.90
CA SER A 58 11.42 13.61 -26.35
C SER A 58 10.51 12.47 -26.78
N ILE A 59 10.11 11.58 -25.87
CA ILE A 59 9.25 10.42 -26.18
C ILE A 59 7.79 10.86 -26.07
N PRO A 60 6.98 10.71 -27.16
CA PRO A 60 5.55 10.98 -27.14
C PRO A 60 4.83 10.20 -26.04
N ALA A 61 3.81 10.78 -25.42
CA ALA A 61 3.10 10.15 -24.30
C ALA A 61 2.50 8.78 -24.65
N GLU A 62 2.09 8.57 -25.92
CA GLU A 62 1.53 7.31 -26.41
C GLU A 62 2.56 6.17 -26.53
N GLU A 63 3.84 6.52 -26.72
CA GLU A 63 4.91 5.55 -26.89
C GLU A 63 5.66 5.25 -25.60
N ARG A 64 5.45 6.06 -24.54
CA ARG A 64 6.10 5.87 -23.24
C ARG A 64 5.75 4.54 -22.64
N LYS A 65 6.79 3.84 -22.19
CA LYS A 65 6.68 2.58 -21.46
C LYS A 65 6.63 2.88 -19.97
N ILE A 66 5.45 2.72 -19.39
CA ILE A 66 5.19 3.06 -17.99
C ILE A 66 5.03 1.78 -17.17
N GLY A 67 5.91 1.59 -16.18
CA GLY A 67 5.82 0.49 -15.22
C GLY A 67 5.07 0.90 -13.96
N TYR A 68 4.05 0.15 -13.58
CA TYR A 68 3.32 0.36 -12.33
C TYR A 68 3.59 -0.78 -11.35
N ILE A 69 4.18 -0.47 -10.20
CA ILE A 69 4.28 -1.39 -9.07
C ILE A 69 2.96 -1.26 -8.31
N VAL A 70 2.14 -2.30 -8.31
CA VAL A 70 0.82 -2.30 -7.67
C VAL A 70 0.87 -3.12 -6.40
N VAL A 71 0.65 -2.48 -5.24
CA VAL A 71 0.76 -3.13 -3.93
C VAL A 71 -0.63 -3.51 -3.43
N THR A 72 -0.98 -4.79 -3.58
CA THR A 72 -2.24 -5.38 -3.07
C THR A 72 -1.97 -6.38 -1.95
N ALA A 73 -3.00 -6.86 -1.29
CA ALA A 73 -2.87 -7.88 -0.25
C ALA A 73 -2.67 -9.29 -0.82
N ASP A 74 -2.01 -10.15 -0.04
CA ASP A 74 -1.94 -11.59 -0.36
C ASP A 74 -3.23 -12.34 0.00
N LYS A 75 -4.01 -11.83 0.96
CA LYS A 75 -5.24 -12.46 1.46
C LYS A 75 -6.40 -11.47 1.44
N GLY A 76 -7.62 -12.01 1.35
CA GLY A 76 -8.84 -11.23 1.43
C GLY A 76 -9.19 -10.75 2.86
N LEU A 77 -10.45 -10.40 3.06
CA LEU A 77 -11.04 -9.92 4.32
C LEU A 77 -10.43 -8.60 4.82
N ALA A 78 -9.87 -7.79 3.93
CA ALA A 78 -9.32 -6.47 4.23
C ALA A 78 -10.28 -5.33 3.78
N GLY A 79 -11.58 -5.54 3.86
CA GLY A 79 -12.57 -4.55 3.45
C GLY A 79 -12.36 -4.09 2.01
N ALA A 80 -12.42 -2.78 1.77
CA ALA A 80 -12.27 -2.17 0.45
C ALA A 80 -10.80 -2.00 0.00
N TYR A 81 -9.80 -2.40 0.81
CA TYR A 81 -8.37 -2.16 0.53
C TYR A 81 -7.96 -2.57 -0.89
N ASN A 82 -8.15 -3.84 -1.25
CA ASN A 82 -7.78 -4.33 -2.58
C ASN A 82 -8.58 -3.67 -3.69
N HIS A 83 -9.87 -3.47 -3.47
CA HIS A 83 -10.76 -2.84 -4.46
C HIS A 83 -10.30 -1.42 -4.79
N ASN A 84 -9.93 -0.63 -3.80
CA ASN A 84 -9.49 0.74 -3.99
C ASN A 84 -8.19 0.81 -4.80
N VAL A 85 -7.19 -0.05 -4.48
CA VAL A 85 -5.93 -0.12 -5.23
C VAL A 85 -6.17 -0.56 -6.68
N ILE A 86 -6.99 -1.58 -6.90
CA ILE A 86 -7.33 -2.07 -8.23
C ILE A 86 -8.02 -0.98 -9.05
N LYS A 87 -9.02 -0.30 -8.48
CA LYS A 87 -9.74 0.79 -9.14
C LYS A 87 -8.81 1.94 -9.52
N ALA A 88 -7.94 2.38 -8.61
CA ALA A 88 -6.94 3.41 -8.89
C ALA A 88 -6.00 2.98 -10.02
N THR A 89 -5.57 1.72 -10.03
CA THR A 89 -4.74 1.17 -11.11
C THR A 89 -5.48 1.18 -12.46
N GLU A 90 -6.72 0.75 -12.49
CA GLU A 90 -7.53 0.78 -13.73
C GLU A 90 -7.74 2.21 -14.28
N GLU A 91 -7.86 3.20 -13.41
CA GLU A 91 -7.94 4.61 -13.82
C GLU A 91 -6.63 5.10 -14.46
N LEU A 92 -5.49 4.67 -13.91
CA LEU A 92 -4.18 5.01 -14.47
C LEU A 92 -3.91 4.32 -15.82
N LEU A 93 -4.36 3.09 -16.00
CA LEU A 93 -4.23 2.36 -17.26
C LEU A 93 -5.03 2.98 -18.41
N LYS A 94 -5.97 3.89 -18.14
CA LYS A 94 -6.70 4.66 -19.19
C LYS A 94 -5.88 5.81 -19.77
N LYS A 95 -4.78 6.21 -19.11
CA LYS A 95 -3.87 7.26 -19.60
C LYS A 95 -3.16 6.76 -20.87
N PRO A 96 -2.74 7.66 -21.77
CA PRO A 96 -1.98 7.27 -22.96
C PRO A 96 -0.62 6.69 -22.54
N GLY A 97 -0.16 5.64 -23.25
CA GLY A 97 1.12 5.00 -23.02
C GLY A 97 1.05 3.48 -23.09
N LYS A 98 2.22 2.85 -23.07
CA LYS A 98 2.36 1.39 -22.96
C LYS A 98 2.56 1.04 -21.49
N HIS A 99 1.57 0.38 -20.90
CA HIS A 99 1.57 0.09 -19.47
C HIS A 99 2.01 -1.35 -19.20
N LYS A 100 2.93 -1.52 -18.26
CA LYS A 100 3.33 -2.83 -17.74
C LYS A 100 3.12 -2.87 -16.23
N LEU A 101 2.40 -3.89 -15.75
CA LEU A 101 2.09 -4.06 -14.33
C LEU A 101 3.08 -5.02 -13.64
N PHE A 102 3.54 -4.60 -12.48
CA PHE A 102 4.35 -5.37 -11.53
C PHE A 102 3.55 -5.53 -10.24
N VAL A 103 2.78 -6.61 -10.15
CA VAL A 103 1.78 -6.76 -9.09
C VAL A 103 2.36 -7.50 -7.90
N LEU A 104 2.38 -6.82 -6.76
CA LEU A 104 2.67 -7.38 -5.44
C LEU A 104 1.36 -7.80 -4.77
N GLY A 105 1.35 -8.99 -4.19
CA GLY A 105 0.19 -9.58 -3.55
C GLY A 105 -0.68 -10.41 -4.49
N GLU A 106 -1.24 -11.48 -3.93
CA GLU A 106 -1.97 -12.48 -4.71
C GLU A 106 -3.34 -11.99 -5.19
N ALA A 107 -4.02 -11.12 -4.39
CA ALA A 107 -5.34 -10.61 -4.73
C ALA A 107 -5.34 -9.78 -6.04
N GLY A 108 -4.38 -8.87 -6.20
CA GLY A 108 -4.23 -8.10 -7.43
C GLY A 108 -3.80 -8.95 -8.61
N ARG A 109 -2.88 -9.89 -8.37
CA ARG A 109 -2.39 -10.80 -9.42
C ARG A 109 -3.52 -11.64 -10.00
N GLN A 110 -4.36 -12.24 -9.18
CA GLN A 110 -5.51 -13.01 -9.63
C GLN A 110 -6.54 -12.16 -10.37
N TYR A 111 -6.67 -10.89 -10.01
CA TYR A 111 -7.57 -9.97 -10.67
C TYR A 111 -7.06 -9.60 -12.07
N PHE A 112 -5.82 -9.09 -12.16
CA PHE A 112 -5.27 -8.61 -13.43
C PHE A 112 -4.93 -9.75 -14.41
N ALA A 113 -4.60 -10.94 -13.93
CA ALA A 113 -4.38 -12.11 -14.79
C ALA A 113 -5.61 -12.54 -15.60
N LYS A 114 -6.82 -12.15 -15.16
CA LYS A 114 -8.08 -12.44 -15.87
C LYS A 114 -8.48 -11.34 -16.86
N ARG A 115 -7.75 -10.23 -16.89
CA ARG A 115 -8.06 -9.08 -17.75
C ARG A 115 -7.26 -9.17 -19.05
N GLU A 116 -7.96 -9.22 -20.16
CA GLU A 116 -7.35 -9.16 -21.49
C GLU A 116 -6.85 -7.74 -21.80
N GLY A 117 -5.72 -7.65 -22.50
CA GLY A 117 -5.13 -6.36 -22.91
C GLY A 117 -4.28 -5.64 -21.87
N ILE A 118 -4.06 -6.22 -20.69
CA ILE A 118 -3.15 -5.69 -19.66
C ILE A 118 -1.86 -6.51 -19.65
N GLU A 119 -0.73 -5.87 -19.93
CA GLU A 119 0.57 -6.51 -19.83
C GLU A 119 0.98 -6.57 -18.34
N MET A 120 1.09 -7.77 -17.81
CA MET A 120 1.53 -8.01 -16.42
C MET A 120 2.77 -8.91 -16.42
N ASP A 121 3.78 -8.53 -15.64
CA ASP A 121 4.94 -9.37 -15.43
C ASP A 121 4.58 -10.59 -14.55
N THR A 122 4.63 -11.77 -15.14
CA THR A 122 4.25 -13.03 -14.48
C THR A 122 5.35 -13.58 -13.59
N GLN A 123 6.60 -13.16 -13.78
CA GLN A 123 7.74 -13.59 -12.98
C GLN A 123 7.89 -12.77 -11.71
N PHE A 124 7.34 -11.56 -11.70
CA PHE A 124 7.37 -10.64 -10.55
C PHE A 124 6.43 -11.14 -9.44
N ARG A 125 6.92 -12.12 -8.66
CA ARG A 125 6.13 -12.79 -7.60
C ARG A 125 6.70 -12.52 -6.23
N TYR A 126 6.33 -11.40 -5.64
CA TYR A 126 6.71 -11.05 -4.27
C TYR A 126 5.49 -10.96 -3.37
N THR A 127 5.62 -11.48 -2.14
CA THR A 127 4.60 -11.33 -1.10
C THR A 127 4.75 -9.99 -0.40
N VAL A 128 3.64 -9.40 0.01
CA VAL A 128 3.59 -8.14 0.80
C VAL A 128 3.66 -8.40 2.30
N GLN A 129 3.56 -9.67 2.72
CA GLN A 129 3.63 -10.02 4.14
C GLN A 129 5.02 -9.75 4.69
N ASN A 130 5.05 -9.10 5.87
CA ASN A 130 6.28 -8.79 6.59
C ASN A 130 7.33 -8.06 5.71
N PRO A 131 7.12 -6.78 5.40
CA PRO A 131 8.02 -6.01 4.57
C PRO A 131 9.41 -5.94 5.22
N THR A 132 10.45 -6.19 4.41
CA THR A 132 11.86 -6.13 4.83
C THR A 132 12.65 -5.27 3.86
N LEU A 133 13.70 -4.62 4.38
CA LEU A 133 14.60 -3.82 3.56
C LEU A 133 15.28 -4.65 2.44
N HIS A 134 15.54 -5.93 2.69
CA HIS A 134 16.09 -6.83 1.67
C HIS A 134 15.12 -7.05 0.51
N ARG A 135 13.84 -7.28 0.82
CA ARG A 135 12.80 -7.48 -0.22
C ARG A 135 12.57 -6.23 -1.04
N SER A 136 12.50 -5.06 -0.39
CA SER A 136 12.38 -3.80 -1.11
C SER A 136 13.58 -3.55 -2.02
N ARG A 137 14.79 -3.94 -1.59
CA ARG A 137 16.00 -3.85 -2.41
C ARG A 137 15.92 -4.71 -3.66
N VAL A 138 15.45 -5.96 -3.55
CA VAL A 138 15.29 -6.84 -4.71
C VAL A 138 14.31 -6.23 -5.71
N ILE A 139 13.14 -5.78 -5.23
CA ILE A 139 12.10 -5.14 -6.04
C ILE A 139 12.64 -3.87 -6.71
N SER A 140 13.24 -2.97 -5.93
CA SER A 140 13.75 -1.70 -6.46
C SER A 140 14.90 -1.88 -7.44
N SER A 141 15.80 -2.87 -7.21
CA SER A 141 16.92 -3.15 -8.11
C SER A 141 16.42 -3.64 -9.47
N GLU A 142 15.44 -4.54 -9.49
CA GLU A 142 14.82 -5.02 -10.73
C GLU A 142 14.19 -3.86 -11.53
N MET A 143 13.46 -2.98 -10.84
CA MET A 143 12.83 -1.81 -11.47
C MET A 143 13.88 -0.82 -12.01
N VAL A 144 14.91 -0.52 -11.21
CA VAL A 144 16.00 0.37 -11.63
C VAL A 144 16.75 -0.20 -12.82
N GLU A 145 16.95 -1.51 -12.89
CA GLU A 145 17.58 -2.17 -14.02
C GLU A 145 16.77 -2.05 -15.30
N GLN A 146 15.46 -2.33 -15.25
CA GLN A 146 14.56 -2.16 -16.40
C GLN A 146 14.50 -0.70 -16.87
N PHE A 147 14.55 0.27 -15.96
CA PHE A 147 14.63 1.69 -16.31
C PHE A 147 15.97 2.04 -16.98
N ARG A 148 17.09 1.52 -16.46
CA ARG A 148 18.44 1.76 -17.03
C ARG A 148 18.59 1.17 -18.42
N ASN A 149 18.05 -0.01 -18.65
CA ASN A 149 18.09 -0.71 -19.93
C ASN A 149 17.18 -0.06 -20.99
N GLY A 150 16.25 0.84 -20.59
CA GLY A 150 15.29 1.46 -21.51
C GLY A 150 14.08 0.57 -21.78
N ASP A 151 13.85 -0.47 -20.97
CA ASP A 151 12.66 -1.29 -21.03
C ASP A 151 11.44 -0.54 -20.47
N LEU A 152 11.68 0.38 -19.52
CA LEU A 152 10.71 1.30 -18.95
C LEU A 152 11.22 2.74 -19.01
N ASP A 153 10.32 3.68 -19.31
CA ASP A 153 10.61 5.12 -19.36
C ASP A 153 10.15 5.82 -18.08
N GLU A 154 9.12 5.30 -17.44
CA GLU A 154 8.61 5.79 -16.17
C GLU A 154 8.28 4.64 -15.24
N ILE A 155 8.50 4.82 -13.94
CA ILE A 155 8.15 3.85 -12.91
C ILE A 155 7.36 4.55 -11.81
N HIS A 156 6.19 3.99 -11.52
CA HIS A 156 5.29 4.46 -10.47
C HIS A 156 4.98 3.33 -9.50
N ILE A 157 4.72 3.69 -8.25
CA ILE A 157 4.21 2.76 -7.25
C ILE A 157 2.82 3.20 -6.80
N ILE A 158 1.88 2.25 -6.78
CA ILE A 158 0.50 2.45 -6.34
C ILE A 158 0.33 1.66 -5.06
N TYR A 159 0.06 2.36 -3.98
CA TYR A 159 -0.05 1.77 -2.64
C TYR A 159 -1.10 2.52 -1.81
N THR A 160 -1.48 1.95 -0.69
CA THR A 160 -2.40 2.60 0.24
C THR A 160 -1.62 3.12 1.44
N ARG A 161 -1.74 4.43 1.68
CA ARG A 161 -1.20 5.12 2.85
C ARG A 161 -2.27 5.28 3.92
N MET A 162 -1.91 5.03 5.16
CA MET A 162 -2.77 5.25 6.30
C MET A 162 -2.65 6.69 6.79
N ILE A 163 -3.69 7.52 6.61
CA ILE A 163 -3.73 8.89 7.12
C ILE A 163 -3.98 8.88 8.63
N ASN A 164 -4.94 8.08 9.05
CA ASN A 164 -5.26 7.86 10.46
C ASN A 164 -5.85 6.45 10.66
N ALA A 165 -6.24 6.12 11.90
CA ALA A 165 -6.78 4.80 12.21
C ALA A 165 -8.09 4.46 11.45
N MET A 166 -8.82 5.47 10.95
CA MET A 166 -10.11 5.28 10.26
C MET A 166 -10.03 5.53 8.75
N THR A 167 -9.01 6.27 8.29
CA THR A 167 -8.93 6.71 6.91
C THR A 167 -7.63 6.26 6.28
N ALA A 168 -7.72 5.61 5.14
CA ALA A 168 -6.61 5.23 4.30
C ALA A 168 -6.90 5.65 2.86
N GLU A 169 -5.91 6.17 2.16
CA GLU A 169 -6.02 6.63 0.78
C GLU A 169 -5.04 5.88 -0.10
N THR A 170 -5.48 5.59 -1.33
CA THR A 170 -4.61 5.01 -2.35
C THR A 170 -3.89 6.12 -3.07
N GLU A 171 -2.58 6.08 -3.06
CA GLU A 171 -1.71 7.08 -3.68
C GLU A 171 -0.92 6.46 -4.84
N GLU A 172 -0.66 7.28 -5.85
CA GLU A 172 0.31 7.03 -6.91
C GLU A 172 1.55 7.89 -6.64
N GLN A 173 2.70 7.26 -6.52
CA GLN A 173 3.98 7.95 -6.38
C GLN A 173 4.91 7.61 -7.53
N LYS A 174 5.40 8.62 -8.24
CA LYS A 174 6.41 8.45 -9.29
C LYS A 174 7.78 8.20 -8.63
N LEU A 175 8.40 7.07 -8.97
CA LEU A 175 9.74 6.70 -8.51
C LEU A 175 10.82 7.16 -9.47
N LEU A 176 10.64 6.93 -10.76
CA LEU A 176 11.57 7.30 -11.82
C LEU A 176 10.82 7.83 -13.05
N PRO A 177 11.42 8.76 -13.80
CA PRO A 177 12.56 9.60 -13.41
C PRO A 177 12.20 10.56 -12.29
N MET A 178 13.18 10.88 -11.45
CA MET A 178 13.02 11.83 -10.36
C MET A 178 13.12 13.28 -10.89
N LYS A 179 12.41 14.19 -10.26
CA LYS A 179 12.54 15.62 -10.57
C LYS A 179 13.65 16.24 -9.72
N LYS A 180 14.56 17.00 -10.34
CA LYS A 180 15.59 17.75 -9.59
C LYS A 180 14.96 18.74 -8.59
N THR A 181 13.81 19.32 -8.93
CA THR A 181 13.05 20.23 -8.07
C THR A 181 12.59 19.61 -6.75
N THR A 182 12.41 18.28 -6.69
CA THR A 182 12.07 17.57 -5.44
C THR A 182 13.19 17.69 -4.40
N PHE A 183 14.44 17.82 -4.84
CA PHE A 183 15.61 17.89 -3.98
C PHE A 183 16.11 19.32 -3.77
N LEU A 184 15.70 20.25 -4.64
CA LEU A 184 16.06 21.66 -4.62
C LEU A 184 14.77 22.49 -4.51
N PRO A 185 14.30 22.81 -3.29
CA PRO A 185 13.14 23.68 -3.11
C PRO A 185 13.36 25.04 -3.78
N GLU A 186 12.31 25.59 -4.39
CA GLU A 186 12.35 26.87 -5.13
C GLU A 186 12.78 28.07 -4.25
N ASP A 187 12.60 27.97 -2.92
CA ASP A 187 13.00 29.00 -1.94
C ASP A 187 14.51 29.04 -1.65
N MET A 188 15.30 28.14 -2.24
CA MET A 188 16.76 28.12 -2.04
C MET A 188 17.64 28.96 -2.98
N PRO A 189 17.18 29.59 -4.07
CA PRO A 189 18.04 30.41 -4.93
C PRO A 189 18.74 31.56 -4.20
N ALA A 190 18.09 32.09 -3.16
CA ALA A 190 18.64 33.24 -2.38
C ALA A 190 19.85 32.86 -1.51
N LEU A 191 19.96 31.59 -1.07
CA LEU A 191 21.08 31.11 -0.25
C LEU A 191 22.30 30.68 -1.08
N VAL A 192 22.11 30.26 -2.34
CA VAL A 192 23.18 29.87 -3.25
C VAL A 192 24.04 31.09 -3.64
N GLY A 193 23.43 32.31 -3.66
CA GLY A 193 24.11 33.57 -3.98
C GLY A 193 24.96 34.17 -2.85
N THR A 194 24.85 33.67 -1.61
CA THR A 194 25.53 34.27 -0.44
C THR A 194 26.93 33.73 -0.15
N GLY A 195 27.48 32.81 -0.99
CA GLY A 195 28.85 32.31 -0.82
C GLY A 195 29.10 31.43 0.40
N LEU A 196 28.07 31.17 1.21
CA LEU A 196 28.18 30.41 2.47
C LEU A 196 28.33 28.87 2.29
N TYR A 197 28.34 28.39 1.05
CA TYR A 197 28.40 26.94 0.74
C TYR A 197 29.48 26.57 -0.28
N GLN A 198 30.58 27.35 -0.36
CA GLN A 198 31.77 26.94 -1.08
C GLN A 198 32.60 25.98 -0.21
N GLU A 199 32.05 24.82 0.11
CA GLU A 199 32.86 23.67 0.48
C GLU A 199 33.35 23.02 -0.81
N ASP A 200 34.65 22.97 -1.02
CA ASP A 200 35.26 22.20 -2.10
C ASP A 200 34.96 20.71 -1.88
N MET A 201 33.92 20.21 -2.54
CA MET A 201 33.56 18.80 -2.46
C MET A 201 34.31 18.00 -3.52
N VAL A 202 35.12 17.05 -3.06
CA VAL A 202 35.76 16.07 -3.92
C VAL A 202 34.97 14.77 -3.93
N PHE A 203 34.43 14.40 -5.09
CA PHE A 203 33.71 13.16 -5.29
C PHE A 203 34.67 12.09 -5.88
N TRP A 204 34.79 10.95 -5.17
CA TRP A 204 35.64 9.85 -5.60
C TRP A 204 34.83 8.63 -5.99
N PRO A 205 35.01 7.98 -7.14
CA PRO A 205 35.89 8.35 -8.26
C PRO A 205 35.34 9.48 -9.13
N SER A 206 34.01 9.70 -9.13
CA SER A 206 33.33 10.80 -9.86
C SER A 206 31.95 11.03 -9.28
N THR A 207 31.40 12.25 -9.50
CA THR A 207 30.01 12.59 -9.13
C THR A 207 28.99 11.62 -9.72
N HIS A 208 29.20 11.20 -10.98
CA HIS A 208 28.32 10.26 -11.66
C HIS A 208 28.32 8.88 -10.97
N SER A 209 29.49 8.37 -10.57
CA SER A 209 29.61 7.10 -9.85
C SER A 209 28.95 7.15 -8.47
N VAL A 210 29.10 8.27 -7.76
CA VAL A 210 28.46 8.48 -6.45
C VAL A 210 26.94 8.48 -6.60
N MET A 211 26.39 9.21 -7.58
CA MET A 211 24.95 9.23 -7.86
C MET A 211 24.42 7.87 -8.31
N ALA A 212 25.17 7.14 -9.14
CA ALA A 212 24.79 5.80 -9.59
C ALA A 212 24.64 4.80 -8.43
N ASN A 213 25.28 5.06 -7.29
CA ASN A 213 25.15 4.25 -6.08
C ASN A 213 24.11 4.78 -5.08
N ILE A 214 24.04 6.11 -4.88
CA ILE A 214 23.12 6.71 -3.87
C ILE A 214 21.67 6.60 -4.34
N VAL A 215 21.37 6.93 -5.59
CA VAL A 215 20.00 6.98 -6.10
C VAL A 215 19.25 5.65 -6.01
N PRO A 216 19.82 4.49 -6.40
CA PRO A 216 19.15 3.21 -6.22
C PRO A 216 18.86 2.87 -4.75
N ASN A 217 19.76 3.25 -3.83
CA ASN A 217 19.52 3.06 -2.39
C ASN A 217 18.44 3.98 -1.86
N TYR A 218 18.35 5.22 -2.35
CA TYR A 218 17.25 6.13 -2.01
C TYR A 218 15.89 5.61 -2.51
N ILE A 219 15.83 5.11 -3.76
CA ILE A 219 14.62 4.48 -4.32
C ILE A 219 14.23 3.26 -3.49
N ASN A 220 15.20 2.43 -3.07
CA ASN A 220 14.93 1.31 -2.16
C ASN A 220 14.28 1.78 -0.86
N GLY A 221 14.71 2.92 -0.31
CA GLY A 221 14.10 3.53 0.87
C GLY A 221 12.64 3.91 0.66
N ILE A 222 12.33 4.58 -0.46
CA ILE A 222 10.96 4.95 -0.82
C ILE A 222 10.10 3.69 -0.97
N VAL A 223 10.55 2.69 -1.74
CA VAL A 223 9.81 1.44 -1.93
C VAL A 223 9.57 0.73 -0.59
N TYR A 224 10.58 0.70 0.29
CA TYR A 224 10.41 0.14 1.63
C TYR A 224 9.35 0.87 2.45
N GLY A 225 9.37 2.20 2.44
CA GLY A 225 8.34 3.02 3.09
C GLY A 225 6.94 2.71 2.57
N CYS A 226 6.76 2.69 1.24
CA CYS A 226 5.48 2.36 0.61
C CYS A 226 4.98 0.95 0.98
N LEU A 227 5.88 -0.04 1.03
CA LEU A 227 5.52 -1.42 1.44
C LEU A 227 5.10 -1.51 2.91
N VAL A 228 5.77 -0.77 3.81
CA VAL A 228 5.40 -0.73 5.23
C VAL A 228 4.06 -0.03 5.42
N GLU A 229 3.84 1.11 4.75
CA GLU A 229 2.56 1.82 4.80
C GLU A 229 1.41 0.97 4.23
N ALA A 230 1.60 0.32 3.09
CA ALA A 230 0.64 -0.60 2.51
C ALA A 230 0.31 -1.77 3.46
N TYR A 231 1.32 -2.36 4.09
CA TYR A 231 1.17 -3.43 5.08
C TYR A 231 0.35 -2.97 6.29
N CYS A 232 0.65 -1.79 6.82
CA CYS A 232 -0.10 -1.23 7.94
C CYS A 232 -1.55 -0.90 7.56
N SER A 233 -1.77 -0.33 6.38
CA SER A 233 -3.11 -0.01 5.86
C SER A 233 -3.96 -1.27 5.62
N GLU A 234 -3.37 -2.32 5.03
CA GLU A 234 -4.01 -3.63 4.84
C GLU A 234 -4.48 -4.22 6.17
N HIS A 235 -3.59 -4.25 7.15
CA HIS A 235 -3.90 -4.84 8.45
C HIS A 235 -4.91 -4.02 9.23
N ASN A 236 -4.84 -2.68 9.14
CA ASN A 236 -5.84 -1.81 9.75
C ASN A 236 -7.22 -2.00 9.12
N ALA A 237 -7.32 -2.04 7.78
CA ALA A 237 -8.55 -2.30 7.07
C ALA A 237 -9.14 -3.69 7.44
N ARG A 238 -8.27 -4.69 7.61
CA ARG A 238 -8.69 -6.02 8.06
C ARG A 238 -9.25 -6.01 9.47
N MET A 239 -8.61 -5.32 10.42
CA MET A 239 -9.13 -5.19 11.79
C MET A 239 -10.50 -4.52 11.80
N GLN A 240 -10.67 -3.41 11.07
CA GLN A 240 -11.95 -2.73 10.96
C GLN A 240 -13.04 -3.61 10.35
N ALA A 241 -12.73 -4.34 9.26
CA ALA A 241 -13.66 -5.25 8.62
C ALA A 241 -14.09 -6.40 9.55
N MET A 242 -13.14 -6.95 10.32
CA MET A 242 -13.44 -7.98 11.31
C MET A 242 -14.28 -7.45 12.47
N GLN A 243 -13.97 -6.25 12.98
CA GLN A 243 -14.76 -5.62 14.03
C GLN A 243 -16.20 -5.39 13.58
N ASN A 244 -16.40 -4.77 12.41
CA ASN A 244 -17.73 -4.53 11.85
C ASN A 244 -18.53 -5.84 11.64
N ALA A 245 -17.85 -6.90 11.21
CA ALA A 245 -18.47 -8.21 11.05
C ALA A 245 -18.90 -8.81 12.40
N THR A 246 -18.09 -8.64 13.44
CA THR A 246 -18.38 -9.11 14.80
C THR A 246 -19.58 -8.34 15.40
N ASP A 247 -19.58 -7.02 15.24
CA ASP A 247 -20.68 -6.17 15.72
C ASP A 247 -21.99 -6.54 15.02
N SER A 248 -21.98 -6.68 13.69
CA SER A 248 -23.14 -7.12 12.91
C SER A 248 -23.63 -8.51 13.31
N ALA A 249 -22.72 -9.45 13.58
CA ALA A 249 -23.08 -10.79 14.05
C ALA A 249 -23.72 -10.75 15.45
N THR A 250 -23.25 -9.88 16.33
CA THR A 250 -23.80 -9.69 17.68
C THR A 250 -25.22 -9.11 17.61
N ASP A 251 -25.44 -8.11 16.76
CA ASP A 251 -26.74 -7.53 16.54
C ASP A 251 -27.74 -8.57 16.01
N MET A 252 -27.32 -9.36 15.02
CA MET A 252 -28.14 -10.45 14.45
C MET A 252 -28.48 -11.51 15.50
N LEU A 253 -27.52 -11.89 16.36
CA LEU A 253 -27.78 -12.83 17.47
C LEU A 253 -28.79 -12.28 18.46
N ASN A 254 -28.73 -10.98 18.78
CA ASN A 254 -29.71 -10.33 19.66
C ASN A 254 -31.11 -10.35 19.05
N GLU A 255 -31.24 -10.02 17.77
CA GLU A 255 -32.52 -10.07 17.04
C GLU A 255 -33.09 -11.50 17.00
N LEU A 256 -32.26 -12.48 16.70
CA LEU A 256 -32.67 -13.89 16.71
C LEU A 256 -33.10 -14.36 18.10
N ASN A 257 -32.41 -13.95 19.16
CA ASN A 257 -32.82 -14.26 20.54
C ASN A 257 -34.17 -13.68 20.92
N ILE A 258 -34.46 -12.43 20.52
CA ILE A 258 -35.73 -11.80 20.72
C ILE A 258 -36.83 -12.57 19.98
N THR A 259 -36.59 -12.90 18.71
CA THR A 259 -37.51 -13.65 17.88
C THR A 259 -37.77 -15.05 18.45
N TYR A 260 -36.73 -15.76 18.86
CA TYR A 260 -36.84 -17.06 19.51
C TYR A 260 -37.66 -17.02 20.78
N ASN A 261 -37.41 -16.05 21.66
CA ASN A 261 -38.19 -15.91 22.89
C ASN A 261 -39.65 -15.58 22.62
N ARG A 262 -39.95 -14.77 21.60
CA ARG A 262 -41.33 -14.46 21.17
C ARG A 262 -42.07 -15.71 20.67
N VAL A 263 -41.40 -16.51 19.80
CA VAL A 263 -42.01 -17.76 19.29
C VAL A 263 -42.21 -18.75 20.43
N ARG A 264 -41.21 -18.94 21.28
CA ARG A 264 -41.32 -19.83 22.44
C ARG A 264 -42.47 -19.44 23.38
N GLN A 265 -42.64 -18.13 23.64
CA GLN A 265 -43.78 -17.67 24.46
C GLN A 265 -45.12 -17.92 23.77
N ALA A 266 -45.23 -17.73 22.46
CA ALA A 266 -46.42 -18.02 21.69
C ALA A 266 -46.77 -19.51 21.74
N ASP A 267 -45.79 -20.40 21.57
CA ASP A 267 -45.99 -21.86 21.65
C ASP A 267 -46.46 -22.30 23.04
N ILE A 268 -45.82 -21.81 24.12
CA ILE A 268 -46.25 -22.08 25.50
C ILE A 268 -47.66 -21.58 25.75
N THR A 269 -48.01 -20.39 25.25
CA THR A 269 -49.37 -19.81 25.41
C THR A 269 -50.39 -20.65 24.65
N GLN A 270 -50.05 -21.13 23.47
CA GLN A 270 -50.92 -22.00 22.68
C GLN A 270 -51.16 -23.36 23.41
N GLU A 271 -50.12 -24.00 23.87
CA GLU A 271 -50.22 -25.29 24.63
C GLU A 271 -51.09 -25.11 25.88
N LEU A 272 -50.87 -24.04 26.65
CA LEU A 272 -51.70 -23.72 27.83
C LEU A 272 -53.15 -23.53 27.46
N THR A 273 -53.43 -22.80 26.36
CA THR A 273 -54.78 -22.56 25.87
C THR A 273 -55.48 -23.85 25.44
N GLU A 274 -54.75 -24.73 24.77
CA GLU A 274 -55.28 -26.04 24.37
C GLU A 274 -55.61 -26.95 25.61
N ILE A 275 -54.71 -26.97 26.60
CA ILE A 275 -54.93 -27.73 27.85
C ILE A 275 -56.14 -27.18 28.60
N ILE A 276 -56.27 -25.84 28.76
CA ILE A 276 -57.41 -25.19 29.45
C ILE A 276 -58.69 -25.42 28.66
N GLY A 277 -58.66 -25.31 27.34
CA GLY A 277 -59.78 -25.58 26.45
C GLY A 277 -60.30 -27.04 26.59
N GLY A 278 -59.39 -28.02 26.60
CA GLY A 278 -59.67 -29.42 26.81
C GLY A 278 -60.27 -29.73 28.19
N ALA A 279 -59.69 -29.16 29.25
CA ALA A 279 -60.19 -29.29 30.62
C ALA A 279 -61.61 -28.70 30.80
N ASN A 280 -61.90 -27.56 30.18
CA ASN A 280 -63.21 -26.91 30.20
C ASN A 280 -64.28 -27.70 29.40
N ALA A 281 -63.87 -28.31 28.28
CA ALA A 281 -64.75 -29.19 27.50
C ALA A 281 -65.15 -30.47 28.28
N GLN A 282 -64.21 -31.01 29.08
CA GLN A 282 -64.44 -32.19 29.90
C GLN A 282 -65.35 -31.89 31.12
N LYS A 283 -65.31 -30.68 31.67
CA LYS A 283 -66.21 -30.27 32.78
C LYS A 283 -67.62 -29.97 32.33
N ARG A 284 -67.86 -29.80 31.05
CA ARG A 284 -69.20 -29.53 30.48
C ARG A 284 -69.99 -30.80 30.05
N LYS A 285 -69.35 -31.97 30.16
CA LYS A 285 -69.98 -33.28 30.08
C LYS A 285 -70.32 -33.79 31.49
#